data_5c746a0987d1342912bc164e06f4e30c
#
_entry.id   5c746a0987d1342912bc164e06f4e30c
#
_cell.length_a   1.000
_cell.length_b   1.000
_cell.length_c   1.000
_cell.angle_alpha   90.00
_cell.angle_beta   90.00
_cell.angle_gamma   90.00
#
_symmetry.space_group_name_H-M   'P 1'
#
loop_
_entity.id
_entity.type
_entity.pdbx_description
1 polymer ?
#
loop_
_entity_poly.entity_id
_entity_poly.type
_entity_poly.pdbx_seq_one_letter_code
_entity_poly.pdbx_strand_id
1 'polypeptide(L)'
;MPFNVFAKAYMNTLPVAVIGAGPVGLAAAAHLHSYGQPFVVFESGPAAGAAIREWGHVRTFSPWQYMVDRAAKSLLESTGWRLPDAGHLPTGDELVDRYVAPLAAHPSIAPRVRYNARVVSVGRKDFDKVRTRGRDAQPFEIRLDNGDVFEARAVIDASGTWGQPNPAGSGGVSASGERALGRVAYGMPDVGGAERERYAGKRVLVVGSGHSAFNVVLDLIALADREHGTRIVWAMRRDDLESVWGGGASDALEARGELGQRARRAVESGQIRVLTPFRIRTFEHLEVAVKVHGALRNEPVDVTVDEVIVCTGFRPELQMLSEVRLGLDAWLECPTALAPLIDPNEHSCGTVRPHGARELAHPEKDFYVIGMKSYGRAPTFLLATGYEQARSVVAMLSGDVAAAERVELELPETGVCSTDLVTGSSSCCATAAAPRPIQLAVSAAPAAAGCCGGPAPAGVDACCSDDAAAKSEGKAGCGC
;
A
#
# COMPACT_ATOMS: atom_id res chain seq x y z
N MET A 1 -39.74 15.35 -14.68
CA MET A 1 -38.51 15.76 -15.41
C MET A 1 -37.72 16.95 -14.83
N PRO A 2 -38.24 17.94 -14.08
CA PRO A 2 -37.42 19.05 -13.56
C PRO A 2 -36.50 18.66 -12.38
N PHE A 3 -36.86 17.69 -11.55
CA PHE A 3 -36.05 17.29 -10.38
C PHE A 3 -34.64 16.81 -10.73
N ASN A 4 -34.45 16.17 -11.88
CA ASN A 4 -33.16 15.59 -12.27
C ASN A 4 -32.12 16.65 -12.73
N VAL A 5 -32.59 17.80 -13.26
CA VAL A 5 -31.70 18.87 -13.72
C VAL A 5 -31.16 19.69 -12.54
N PHE A 6 -32.00 19.98 -11.55
CA PHE A 6 -31.59 20.71 -10.35
C PHE A 6 -30.62 19.89 -9.49
N ALA A 7 -30.90 18.59 -9.31
CA ALA A 7 -30.01 17.68 -8.58
C ALA A 7 -28.63 17.57 -9.25
N LYS A 8 -28.56 17.47 -10.57
CA LYS A 8 -27.30 17.43 -11.32
C LYS A 8 -26.53 18.75 -11.24
N ALA A 9 -27.23 19.89 -11.32
CA ALA A 9 -26.62 21.22 -11.16
C ALA A 9 -26.03 21.39 -9.76
N TYR A 10 -26.77 20.99 -8.71
CA TYR A 10 -26.28 20.99 -7.32
C TYR A 10 -25.02 20.11 -7.14
N MET A 11 -25.06 18.86 -7.62
CA MET A 11 -23.90 17.97 -7.55
C MET A 11 -22.64 18.58 -8.17
N ASN A 12 -22.76 19.28 -9.28
CA ASN A 12 -21.63 19.91 -9.96
C ASN A 12 -21.01 21.08 -9.18
N THR A 13 -21.73 21.67 -8.22
CA THR A 13 -21.18 22.72 -7.35
C THR A 13 -20.42 22.18 -6.15
N LEU A 14 -20.65 20.91 -5.79
CA LEU A 14 -20.00 20.30 -4.65
C LEU A 14 -18.52 19.98 -4.93
N PRO A 15 -17.65 20.09 -3.91
CA PRO A 15 -16.23 19.79 -4.06
C PRO A 15 -15.98 18.28 -4.22
N VAL A 16 -14.79 17.94 -4.71
CA VAL A 16 -14.18 16.62 -4.50
C VAL A 16 -13.54 16.62 -3.11
N ALA A 17 -13.88 15.65 -2.28
CA ALA A 17 -13.23 15.46 -1.00
C ALA A 17 -12.00 14.57 -1.16
N VAL A 18 -10.86 15.01 -0.66
CA VAL A 18 -9.63 14.24 -0.55
C VAL A 18 -9.39 13.96 0.92
N ILE A 19 -9.21 12.70 1.30
CA ILE A 19 -8.94 12.28 2.68
C ILE A 19 -7.45 11.99 2.81
N GLY A 20 -6.76 12.76 3.63
CA GLY A 20 -5.32 12.73 3.86
C GLY A 20 -4.54 13.81 3.11
N ALA A 21 -3.72 14.58 3.85
CA ALA A 21 -2.77 15.57 3.31
C ALA A 21 -1.33 15.03 3.29
N GLY A 22 -1.18 13.75 2.96
CA GLY A 22 0.09 13.15 2.60
C GLY A 22 0.50 13.50 1.16
N PRO A 23 1.65 12.99 0.67
CA PRO A 23 2.15 13.30 -0.67
C PRO A 23 1.14 13.01 -1.79
N VAL A 24 0.47 11.86 -1.73
CA VAL A 24 -0.48 11.43 -2.77
C VAL A 24 -1.78 12.23 -2.71
N GLY A 25 -2.30 12.52 -1.51
CA GLY A 25 -3.50 13.35 -1.35
C GLY A 25 -3.28 14.78 -1.82
N LEU A 26 -2.12 15.37 -1.52
CA LEU A 26 -1.77 16.71 -2.01
C LEU A 26 -1.47 16.73 -3.51
N ALA A 27 -0.95 15.65 -4.08
CA ALA A 27 -0.85 15.49 -5.53
C ALA A 27 -2.23 15.48 -6.18
N ALA A 28 -3.19 14.73 -5.62
CA ALA A 28 -4.58 14.76 -6.08
C ALA A 28 -5.16 16.18 -6.01
N ALA A 29 -4.89 16.93 -4.93
CA ALA A 29 -5.31 18.32 -4.79
C ALA A 29 -4.68 19.23 -5.86
N ALA A 30 -3.39 19.04 -6.19
CA ALA A 30 -2.71 19.77 -7.25
C ALA A 30 -3.31 19.48 -8.63
N HIS A 31 -3.60 18.23 -8.94
CA HIS A 31 -4.30 17.85 -10.17
C HIS A 31 -5.73 18.39 -10.22
N LEU A 32 -6.49 18.33 -9.13
CA LEU A 32 -7.82 18.93 -9.04
C LEU A 32 -7.78 20.44 -9.32
N HIS A 33 -6.77 21.13 -8.77
CA HIS A 33 -6.56 22.55 -9.06
C HIS A 33 -6.27 22.79 -10.54
N SER A 34 -5.40 22.00 -11.17
CA SER A 34 -5.06 22.14 -12.59
C SER A 34 -6.26 21.92 -13.52
N TYR A 35 -7.21 21.07 -13.14
CA TYR A 35 -8.47 20.87 -13.85
C TYR A 35 -9.57 21.87 -13.45
N GLY A 36 -9.27 22.88 -12.61
CA GLY A 36 -10.24 23.87 -12.15
C GLY A 36 -11.38 23.27 -11.30
N GLN A 37 -11.20 22.09 -10.74
CA GLN A 37 -12.22 21.42 -9.93
C GLN A 37 -12.24 21.97 -8.50
N PRO A 38 -13.42 22.23 -7.91
CA PRO A 38 -13.51 22.54 -6.49
C PRO A 38 -13.16 21.31 -5.66
N PHE A 39 -12.36 21.51 -4.60
CA PHE A 39 -11.97 20.42 -3.71
C PHE A 39 -11.78 20.88 -2.26
N VAL A 40 -11.79 19.92 -1.34
CA VAL A 40 -11.43 20.07 0.08
C VAL A 40 -10.56 18.89 0.48
N VAL A 41 -9.54 19.14 1.29
CA VAL A 41 -8.65 18.10 1.83
C VAL A 41 -8.86 18.02 3.33
N PHE A 42 -9.09 16.82 3.86
CA PHE A 42 -9.24 16.53 5.29
C PHE A 42 -7.99 15.80 5.78
N GLU A 43 -7.29 16.38 6.74
CA GLU A 43 -6.12 15.80 7.38
C GLU A 43 -6.39 15.58 8.86
N SER A 44 -6.15 14.35 9.32
CA SER A 44 -6.38 13.97 10.72
C SER A 44 -5.36 14.58 11.69
N GLY A 45 -4.16 14.83 11.19
CA GLY A 45 -3.07 15.44 11.96
C GLY A 45 -3.12 16.97 12.01
N PRO A 46 -2.27 17.58 12.83
CA PRO A 46 -2.20 19.04 12.98
C PRO A 46 -1.52 19.74 11.79
N ALA A 47 -0.86 18.97 10.90
CA ALA A 47 -0.14 19.48 9.74
C ALA A 47 -0.10 18.44 8.62
N ALA A 48 0.18 18.88 7.40
CA ALA A 48 0.39 17.98 6.26
C ALA A 48 1.59 17.05 6.50
N GLY A 49 1.45 15.79 6.10
CA GLY A 49 2.50 14.79 6.28
C GLY A 49 2.68 14.31 7.71
N ALA A 50 1.71 14.49 8.61
CA ALA A 50 1.81 14.11 10.02
C ALA A 50 2.29 12.67 10.22
N ALA A 51 1.73 11.70 9.47
CA ALA A 51 2.15 10.30 9.54
C ALA A 51 3.61 10.07 9.08
N ILE A 52 4.13 10.90 8.19
CA ILE A 52 5.53 10.80 7.73
C ILE A 52 6.47 11.27 8.84
N ARG A 53 6.08 12.29 9.63
CA ARG A 53 6.86 12.76 10.78
C ARG A 53 7.13 11.67 11.81
N GLU A 54 6.24 10.69 11.95
CA GLU A 54 6.44 9.58 12.90
C GLU A 54 7.64 8.67 12.53
N TRP A 55 8.07 8.70 11.26
CA TRP A 55 9.28 8.04 10.78
C TRP A 55 10.22 9.02 10.06
N GLY A 56 10.18 10.27 10.47
CA GLY A 56 10.89 11.38 9.84
C GLY A 56 12.41 11.20 9.73
N HIS A 57 13.03 10.48 10.66
CA HIS A 57 14.45 10.14 10.68
C HIS A 57 14.86 9.13 9.61
N VAL A 58 13.91 8.33 9.09
CA VAL A 58 14.22 7.23 8.16
C VAL A 58 14.47 7.77 6.75
N ARG A 59 15.57 7.32 6.14
CA ARG A 59 15.91 7.64 4.75
C ARG A 59 15.12 6.79 3.76
N THR A 60 14.57 7.42 2.74
CA THR A 60 13.86 6.74 1.66
C THR A 60 14.83 5.99 0.73
N PHE A 61 14.29 5.07 -0.08
CA PHE A 61 15.06 4.35 -1.11
C PHE A 61 14.96 4.99 -2.48
N SER A 62 14.03 5.91 -2.67
CA SER A 62 13.83 6.61 -3.93
C SER A 62 14.43 8.02 -3.84
N PRO A 63 15.23 8.45 -4.83
CA PRO A 63 15.74 9.79 -4.88
C PRO A 63 14.66 10.82 -5.23
N TRP A 64 14.95 12.11 -4.97
CA TRP A 64 13.99 13.20 -5.14
C TRP A 64 13.32 13.24 -6.51
N GLN A 65 13.98 12.84 -7.58
CA GLN A 65 13.40 12.84 -8.92
C GLN A 65 12.12 12.00 -9.05
N TYR A 66 11.96 10.98 -8.19
CA TYR A 66 10.76 10.12 -8.14
C TYR A 66 9.82 10.43 -6.96
N MET A 67 10.17 11.42 -6.13
CA MET A 67 9.43 11.72 -4.91
C MET A 67 8.50 12.93 -5.05
N VAL A 68 8.45 13.56 -6.23
CA VAL A 68 7.68 14.79 -6.48
C VAL A 68 6.72 14.58 -7.65
N ASP A 69 5.43 14.84 -7.40
CA ASP A 69 4.39 14.82 -8.44
C ASP A 69 4.58 15.97 -9.45
N ARG A 70 4.24 15.72 -10.71
CA ARG A 70 4.44 16.67 -11.80
C ARG A 70 3.56 17.94 -11.67
N ALA A 71 2.26 17.79 -11.33
CA ALA A 71 1.37 18.93 -11.13
C ALA A 71 1.74 19.71 -9.87
N ALA A 72 2.10 19.03 -8.79
CA ALA A 72 2.58 19.63 -7.57
C ALA A 72 3.90 20.40 -7.80
N LYS A 73 4.85 19.85 -8.58
CA LYS A 73 6.07 20.52 -8.98
C LYS A 73 5.78 21.82 -9.72
N SER A 74 4.89 21.77 -10.72
CA SER A 74 4.52 22.96 -11.50
C SER A 74 3.92 24.06 -10.63
N LEU A 75 3.06 23.71 -9.66
CA LEU A 75 2.51 24.67 -8.70
C LEU A 75 3.64 25.31 -7.84
N LEU A 76 4.49 24.48 -7.26
CA LEU A 76 5.57 24.96 -6.40
C LEU A 76 6.57 25.84 -7.13
N GLU A 77 6.96 25.48 -8.35
CA GLU A 77 7.87 26.29 -9.18
C GLU A 77 7.33 27.69 -9.44
N SER A 78 6.01 27.87 -9.49
CA SER A 78 5.38 29.21 -9.65
C SER A 78 5.65 30.14 -8.46
N THR A 79 6.00 29.58 -7.29
CA THR A 79 6.35 30.34 -6.07
C THR A 79 7.86 30.47 -5.85
N GLY A 80 8.67 30.05 -6.82
CA GLY A 80 10.13 30.07 -6.72
C GLY A 80 10.76 28.86 -6.04
N TRP A 81 9.96 27.84 -5.70
CA TRP A 81 10.47 26.57 -5.18
C TRP A 81 11.31 25.86 -6.25
N ARG A 82 12.34 25.17 -5.80
CA ARG A 82 13.20 24.38 -6.66
C ARG A 82 13.31 22.95 -6.15
N LEU A 83 13.30 22.00 -7.08
CA LEU A 83 13.56 20.59 -6.75
C LEU A 83 14.93 20.50 -6.04
N PRO A 84 15.02 19.84 -4.89
CA PRO A 84 16.29 19.47 -4.28
C PRO A 84 17.16 18.64 -5.23
N ASP A 85 18.39 18.35 -4.83
CA ASP A 85 19.28 17.48 -5.62
C ASP A 85 18.55 16.21 -6.03
N ALA A 86 18.36 16.03 -7.34
CA ALA A 86 17.54 14.98 -7.92
C ALA A 86 17.98 13.57 -7.53
N GLY A 87 19.28 13.37 -7.32
CA GLY A 87 19.87 12.08 -6.93
C GLY A 87 19.88 11.81 -5.42
N HIS A 88 19.66 12.84 -4.59
CA HIS A 88 19.67 12.68 -3.14
C HIS A 88 18.45 11.88 -2.65
N LEU A 89 18.70 10.97 -1.71
CA LEU A 89 17.68 10.18 -1.03
C LEU A 89 17.18 10.95 0.21
N PRO A 90 15.96 11.50 0.21
CA PRO A 90 15.47 12.26 1.36
C PRO A 90 15.17 11.37 2.56
N THR A 91 15.24 11.95 3.76
CA THR A 91 14.58 11.41 4.94
C THR A 91 13.09 11.75 4.90
N GLY A 92 12.27 11.11 5.77
CA GLY A 92 10.86 11.47 5.93
C GLY A 92 10.68 12.94 6.29
N ASP A 93 11.51 13.48 7.19
CA ASP A 93 11.48 14.89 7.56
C ASP A 93 11.85 15.81 6.40
N GLU A 94 12.91 15.50 5.65
CA GLU A 94 13.27 16.23 4.44
C GLU A 94 12.13 16.22 3.41
N LEU A 95 11.44 15.10 3.25
CA LEU A 95 10.27 14.98 2.35
C LEU A 95 9.15 15.92 2.78
N VAL A 96 8.86 15.97 4.08
CA VAL A 96 7.83 16.89 4.59
C VAL A 96 8.28 18.34 4.47
N ASP A 97 9.48 18.69 4.94
CA ASP A 97 9.94 20.08 5.00
C ASP A 97 10.15 20.70 3.62
N ARG A 98 10.67 19.93 2.67
CA ARG A 98 11.07 20.46 1.36
C ARG A 98 10.02 20.29 0.28
N TYR A 99 9.00 19.45 0.48
CA TYR A 99 7.98 19.18 -0.54
C TYR A 99 6.55 19.23 0.00
N VAL A 100 6.20 18.38 0.99
CA VAL A 100 4.80 18.20 1.43
C VAL A 100 4.27 19.48 2.09
N ALA A 101 5.01 20.05 3.03
CA ALA A 101 4.60 21.25 3.73
C ALA A 101 4.58 22.50 2.82
N PRO A 102 5.59 22.75 1.95
CA PRO A 102 5.50 23.82 0.94
C PRO A 102 4.30 23.69 0.01
N LEU A 103 3.98 22.46 -0.44
CA LEU A 103 2.80 22.21 -1.29
C LEU A 103 1.49 22.49 -0.56
N ALA A 104 1.37 22.04 0.68
CA ALA A 104 0.19 22.31 1.51
C ALA A 104 0.04 23.81 1.82
N ALA A 105 1.14 24.55 1.92
CA ALA A 105 1.15 26.00 2.15
C ALA A 105 0.93 26.82 0.86
N HIS A 106 0.92 26.20 -0.32
CA HIS A 106 0.70 26.92 -1.58
C HIS A 106 -0.65 27.66 -1.58
N PRO A 107 -0.72 28.95 -2.04
CA PRO A 107 -1.94 29.76 -2.00
C PRO A 107 -3.18 29.11 -2.63
N SER A 108 -3.00 28.26 -3.64
CA SER A 108 -4.08 27.51 -4.29
C SER A 108 -4.52 26.27 -3.49
N ILE A 109 -3.76 25.79 -2.54
CA ILE A 109 -4.04 24.57 -1.78
C ILE A 109 -4.43 24.90 -0.34
N ALA A 110 -3.65 25.73 0.36
CA ALA A 110 -3.79 26.02 1.79
C ALA A 110 -5.23 26.38 2.24
N PRO A 111 -6.00 27.23 1.51
CA PRO A 111 -7.35 27.58 1.94
C PRO A 111 -8.34 26.40 1.91
N ARG A 112 -7.97 25.30 1.29
CA ARG A 112 -8.81 24.11 1.07
C ARG A 112 -8.41 22.93 1.95
N VAL A 113 -7.34 23.03 2.75
CA VAL A 113 -6.91 21.99 3.68
C VAL A 113 -7.51 22.25 5.06
N ARG A 114 -8.07 21.20 5.65
CA ARG A 114 -8.59 21.19 7.00
C ARG A 114 -7.78 20.23 7.83
N TYR A 115 -7.05 20.77 8.79
CA TYR A 115 -6.24 20.03 9.76
C TYR A 115 -7.06 19.66 10.99
N ASN A 116 -6.61 18.65 11.76
CA ASN A 116 -7.35 18.10 12.90
C ASN A 116 -8.78 17.71 12.50
N ALA A 117 -8.95 17.20 11.31
CA ALA A 117 -10.21 16.89 10.65
C ALA A 117 -10.25 15.39 10.30
N ARG A 118 -10.28 14.55 11.33
CA ARG A 118 -10.32 13.09 11.16
C ARG A 118 -11.68 12.66 10.62
N VAL A 119 -11.68 12.09 9.43
CA VAL A 119 -12.86 11.45 8.85
C VAL A 119 -13.15 10.15 9.56
N VAL A 120 -14.38 9.98 10.05
CA VAL A 120 -14.84 8.78 10.76
C VAL A 120 -15.91 8.01 10.01
N SER A 121 -16.56 8.64 9.03
CA SER A 121 -17.56 7.98 8.20
C SER A 121 -17.70 8.64 6.83
N VAL A 122 -17.84 7.82 5.80
CA VAL A 122 -18.18 8.21 4.42
C VAL A 122 -19.36 7.36 3.96
N GLY A 123 -20.39 8.00 3.41
CA GLY A 123 -21.55 7.31 2.84
C GLY A 123 -22.27 8.20 1.86
N ARG A 124 -23.38 7.73 1.27
CA ARG A 124 -24.27 8.60 0.47
C ARG A 124 -25.30 9.23 1.40
N LYS A 125 -25.54 10.52 1.24
CA LYS A 125 -26.51 11.29 2.04
C LYS A 125 -27.89 10.61 2.02
N ASP A 126 -28.42 10.30 3.20
CA ASP A 126 -29.73 9.67 3.41
C ASP A 126 -29.90 8.26 2.78
N PHE A 127 -28.80 7.62 2.37
CA PHE A 127 -28.83 6.31 1.74
C PHE A 127 -27.84 5.36 2.41
N ASP A 128 -28.35 4.32 3.03
CA ASP A 128 -27.54 3.20 3.46
C ASP A 128 -26.96 2.42 2.28
N LYS A 129 -25.99 1.56 2.58
CA LYS A 129 -25.25 0.77 1.59
C LYS A 129 -26.13 -0.16 0.76
N VAL A 130 -27.28 -0.62 1.28
CA VAL A 130 -28.17 -1.59 0.64
C VAL A 130 -29.05 -0.92 -0.41
N ARG A 131 -29.46 0.31 -0.18
CA ARG A 131 -30.40 1.02 -1.06
C ARG A 131 -29.75 1.44 -2.38
N THR A 132 -30.23 0.90 -3.52
CA THR A 132 -29.63 1.14 -4.84
C THR A 132 -30.33 2.25 -5.63
N ARG A 133 -31.67 2.25 -5.69
CA ARG A 133 -32.39 3.18 -6.54
C ARG A 133 -32.22 4.63 -6.06
N GLY A 134 -31.58 5.46 -6.89
CA GLY A 134 -31.34 6.85 -6.61
C GLY A 134 -30.06 7.16 -5.81
N ARG A 135 -29.28 6.14 -5.44
CA ARG A 135 -28.04 6.29 -4.67
C ARG A 135 -27.00 7.15 -5.38
N ASP A 136 -26.74 6.88 -6.65
CA ASP A 136 -25.70 7.59 -7.44
C ASP A 136 -26.03 9.07 -7.70
N ALA A 137 -27.29 9.47 -7.47
CA ALA A 137 -27.71 10.87 -7.57
C ALA A 137 -27.53 11.65 -6.25
N GLN A 138 -27.15 10.97 -5.18
CA GLN A 138 -26.91 11.60 -3.88
C GLN A 138 -25.45 12.01 -3.73
N PRO A 139 -25.17 13.16 -3.10
CA PRO A 139 -23.81 13.50 -2.70
C PRO A 139 -23.28 12.53 -1.67
N PHE A 140 -21.96 12.45 -1.58
CA PHE A 140 -21.32 11.84 -0.41
C PHE A 140 -21.51 12.74 0.80
N GLU A 141 -21.76 12.12 1.94
CA GLU A 141 -21.73 12.72 3.25
C GLU A 141 -20.51 12.22 3.99
N ILE A 142 -19.67 13.15 4.46
CA ILE A 142 -18.41 12.89 5.15
C ILE A 142 -18.55 13.42 6.56
N ARG A 143 -18.37 12.56 7.57
CA ARG A 143 -18.46 12.92 8.98
C ARG A 143 -17.08 12.93 9.61
N LEU A 144 -16.80 13.98 10.35
CA LEU A 144 -15.59 14.13 11.14
C LEU A 144 -15.82 13.71 12.61
N ASP A 145 -14.74 13.41 13.30
CA ASP A 145 -14.77 13.03 14.73
C ASP A 145 -15.25 14.14 15.67
N ASN A 146 -15.13 15.40 15.24
CA ASN A 146 -15.67 16.56 15.98
C ASN A 146 -17.18 16.80 15.77
N GLY A 147 -17.83 15.95 14.95
CA GLY A 147 -19.26 16.05 14.61
C GLY A 147 -19.59 16.87 13.38
N ASP A 148 -18.63 17.54 12.75
CA ASP A 148 -18.86 18.27 11.49
C ASP A 148 -19.22 17.31 10.36
N VAL A 149 -20.09 17.80 9.46
CA VAL A 149 -20.57 17.05 8.30
C VAL A 149 -20.36 17.87 7.02
N PHE A 150 -19.81 17.22 6.00
CA PHE A 150 -19.53 17.83 4.70
C PHE A 150 -20.16 17.03 3.58
N GLU A 151 -20.58 17.74 2.53
CA GLU A 151 -21.06 17.11 1.30
C GLU A 151 -20.01 17.23 0.19
N ALA A 152 -19.87 16.15 -0.61
CA ALA A 152 -18.97 16.10 -1.74
C ALA A 152 -19.59 15.36 -2.92
N ARG A 153 -19.25 15.75 -4.16
CA ARG A 153 -19.67 15.03 -5.37
C ARG A 153 -18.88 13.75 -5.61
N ALA A 154 -17.65 13.70 -5.14
CA ALA A 154 -16.74 12.56 -5.26
C ALA A 154 -15.81 12.50 -4.05
N VAL A 155 -15.26 11.34 -3.77
CA VAL A 155 -14.30 11.12 -2.68
C VAL A 155 -13.07 10.40 -3.20
N ILE A 156 -11.90 10.93 -2.83
CA ILE A 156 -10.59 10.31 -3.05
C ILE A 156 -10.00 10.01 -1.67
N ASP A 157 -9.92 8.74 -1.31
CA ASP A 157 -9.29 8.30 -0.07
C ASP A 157 -7.80 8.06 -0.30
N ALA A 158 -6.98 8.98 0.18
CA ALA A 158 -5.51 8.95 0.18
C ALA A 158 -4.95 8.90 1.61
N SER A 159 -5.73 8.36 2.58
CA SER A 159 -5.40 8.37 4.01
C SER A 159 -4.24 7.43 4.40
N GLY A 160 -3.76 6.60 3.47
CA GLY A 160 -2.64 5.69 3.72
C GLY A 160 -3.01 4.52 4.64
N THR A 161 -1.97 3.90 5.22
CA THR A 161 -2.11 2.70 6.07
C THR A 161 -1.45 2.85 7.44
N TRP A 162 -0.73 3.94 7.69
CA TRP A 162 0.13 4.12 8.87
C TRP A 162 -0.60 3.95 10.20
N GLY A 163 -1.86 4.37 10.28
CA GLY A 163 -2.68 4.25 11.50
C GLY A 163 -3.13 2.82 11.84
N GLN A 164 -2.86 1.81 10.99
CA GLN A 164 -3.29 0.42 11.17
C GLN A 164 -2.12 -0.56 11.04
N PRO A 165 -1.23 -0.65 12.06
CA PRO A 165 -0.13 -1.59 12.02
C PRO A 165 -0.62 -3.04 12.07
N ASN A 166 0.10 -3.92 11.37
CA ASN A 166 -0.08 -5.35 11.50
C ASN A 166 0.46 -5.82 12.85
N PRO A 167 -0.20 -6.78 13.51
CA PRO A 167 0.24 -7.28 14.80
C PRO A 167 1.50 -8.15 14.71
N ALA A 168 2.14 -8.37 15.85
CA ALA A 168 3.26 -9.29 15.99
C ALA A 168 2.84 -10.77 15.88
N GLY A 169 1.60 -11.08 16.21
CA GLY A 169 1.07 -12.44 16.17
C GLY A 169 1.20 -13.09 14.81
N SER A 170 1.70 -14.31 14.76
CA SER A 170 2.15 -14.99 13.51
C SER A 170 1.02 -15.26 12.51
N GLY A 171 -0.23 -15.35 12.97
CA GLY A 171 -1.41 -15.58 12.12
C GLY A 171 -2.03 -14.32 11.53
N GLY A 172 -1.39 -13.14 11.64
CA GLY A 172 -1.96 -11.86 11.20
C GLY A 172 -3.04 -11.29 12.14
N VAL A 173 -3.22 -11.89 13.30
CA VAL A 173 -4.03 -11.41 14.42
C VAL A 173 -3.13 -11.13 15.61
N SER A 174 -3.55 -10.24 16.52
CA SER A 174 -2.77 -9.93 17.73
C SER A 174 -2.50 -11.21 18.53
N ALA A 175 -1.26 -11.37 18.96
CA ALA A 175 -0.92 -12.40 19.93
C ALA A 175 -1.63 -12.14 21.26
N SER A 176 -1.87 -13.20 22.04
CA SER A 176 -2.47 -13.03 23.37
C SER A 176 -1.61 -12.08 24.22
N GLY A 177 -2.21 -11.11 24.85
CA GLY A 177 -1.52 -10.09 25.66
C GLY A 177 -0.88 -8.94 24.88
N GLU A 178 -0.73 -9.01 23.56
CA GLU A 178 -0.04 -8.01 22.73
C GLU A 178 -0.61 -6.58 22.93
N ARG A 179 -1.93 -6.44 22.90
CA ARG A 179 -2.60 -5.12 23.03
C ARG A 179 -2.54 -4.52 24.44
N ALA A 180 -2.30 -5.36 25.44
CA ALA A 180 -2.19 -4.93 26.83
C ALA A 180 -0.77 -4.46 27.20
N LEU A 181 0.22 -4.68 26.32
CA LEU A 181 1.60 -4.30 26.56
C LEU A 181 1.83 -2.82 26.23
N GLY A 182 2.10 -1.99 27.22
CA GLY A 182 2.57 -0.62 27.00
C GLY A 182 4.01 -0.50 26.46
N ARG A 183 4.67 -1.64 26.20
CA ARG A 183 6.07 -1.74 25.76
C ARG A 183 6.23 -2.20 24.30
N VAL A 184 5.17 -2.15 23.52
CA VAL A 184 5.21 -2.45 22.09
C VAL A 184 5.22 -1.14 21.32
N ALA A 185 6.23 -0.96 20.47
CA ALA A 185 6.25 0.06 19.43
C ALA A 185 5.92 -0.58 18.07
N TYR A 186 5.13 0.08 17.26
CA TYR A 186 4.85 -0.36 15.88
C TYR A 186 5.53 0.58 14.89
N GLY A 187 6.04 0.03 13.78
CA GLY A 187 6.72 0.83 12.76
C GLY A 187 8.21 0.98 13.01
N MET A 188 8.71 2.18 12.91
CA MET A 188 10.14 2.49 12.97
C MET A 188 10.38 3.62 13.99
N PRO A 189 10.45 3.30 15.29
CA PRO A 189 10.77 4.30 16.33
C PRO A 189 12.20 4.82 16.14
N ASP A 190 12.42 6.08 16.48
CA ASP A 190 13.75 6.71 16.42
C ASP A 190 14.64 6.26 17.59
N VAL A 191 15.10 5.01 17.51
CA VAL A 191 15.89 4.35 18.55
C VAL A 191 17.26 4.99 18.77
N GLY A 192 17.77 5.71 17.79
CA GLY A 192 19.07 6.40 17.85
C GLY A 192 18.99 7.87 18.28
N GLY A 193 17.79 8.45 18.26
CA GLY A 193 17.50 9.85 18.52
C GLY A 193 16.44 10.06 19.62
N ALA A 194 15.24 10.44 19.23
CA ALA A 194 14.20 10.87 20.17
C ALA A 194 13.78 9.80 21.20
N GLU A 195 13.81 8.51 20.83
CA GLU A 195 13.44 7.40 21.73
C GLU A 195 14.67 6.65 22.29
N ARG A 196 15.88 7.18 22.15
CA ARG A 196 17.12 6.51 22.57
C ARG A 196 17.08 6.00 24.01
N GLU A 197 16.59 6.80 24.96
CA GLU A 197 16.55 6.42 26.39
C GLU A 197 15.69 5.18 26.66
N ARG A 198 14.69 4.94 25.83
CA ARG A 198 13.82 3.77 25.93
C ARG A 198 14.55 2.46 25.59
N TYR A 199 15.51 2.52 24.66
CA TYR A 199 16.17 1.33 24.10
C TYR A 199 17.61 1.16 24.54
N ALA A 200 18.28 2.22 24.99
CA ALA A 200 19.67 2.18 25.44
C ALA A 200 19.86 1.22 26.62
N GLY A 201 20.81 0.29 26.50
CA GLY A 201 21.08 -0.71 27.53
C GLY A 201 20.01 -1.79 27.70
N LYS A 202 19.04 -1.90 26.78
CA LYS A 202 17.91 -2.83 26.85
C LYS A 202 18.09 -4.05 25.94
N ARG A 203 17.34 -5.11 26.27
CA ARG A 203 17.12 -6.25 25.38
C ARG A 203 15.91 -5.94 24.51
N VAL A 204 16.11 -5.73 23.23
CA VAL A 204 15.07 -5.31 22.29
C VAL A 204 14.74 -6.43 21.33
N LEU A 205 13.45 -6.81 21.26
CA LEU A 205 12.94 -7.73 20.24
C LEU A 205 12.43 -6.92 19.05
N VAL A 206 12.99 -7.19 17.87
CA VAL A 206 12.46 -6.67 16.59
C VAL A 206 11.71 -7.80 15.89
N VAL A 207 10.45 -7.55 15.50
CA VAL A 207 9.58 -8.52 14.83
C VAL A 207 9.31 -8.10 13.40
N GLY A 208 9.69 -8.92 12.44
CA GLY A 208 9.46 -8.66 11.00
C GLY A 208 10.69 -8.90 10.15
N SER A 209 10.50 -8.99 8.83
CA SER A 209 11.56 -9.28 7.86
C SER A 209 11.57 -8.31 6.66
N GLY A 210 10.84 -7.20 6.74
CA GLY A 210 10.80 -6.16 5.72
C GLY A 210 11.83 -5.04 5.97
N HIS A 211 11.90 -4.07 5.05
CA HIS A 211 12.85 -2.95 5.12
C HIS A 211 12.74 -2.13 6.40
N SER A 212 11.55 -1.98 6.98
CA SER A 212 11.38 -1.32 8.28
C SER A 212 12.14 -2.04 9.40
N ALA A 213 12.10 -3.39 9.41
CA ALA A 213 12.86 -4.17 10.38
C ALA A 213 14.37 -4.02 10.18
N PHE A 214 14.84 -3.97 8.93
CA PHE A 214 16.26 -3.73 8.64
C PHE A 214 16.72 -2.39 9.17
N ASN A 215 15.97 -1.30 8.89
CA ASN A 215 16.33 0.03 9.40
C ASN A 215 16.44 0.01 10.92
N VAL A 216 15.40 -0.47 11.61
CA VAL A 216 15.39 -0.54 13.09
C VAL A 216 16.55 -1.38 13.63
N VAL A 217 16.83 -2.55 13.03
CA VAL A 217 17.93 -3.42 13.45
C VAL A 217 19.28 -2.71 13.29
N LEU A 218 19.51 -2.02 12.18
CA LEU A 218 20.76 -1.30 11.94
C LEU A 218 20.93 -0.10 12.86
N ASP A 219 19.85 0.60 13.16
CA ASP A 219 19.86 1.71 14.12
C ASP A 219 20.12 1.22 15.55
N LEU A 220 19.55 0.07 15.92
CA LEU A 220 19.84 -0.59 17.21
C LEU A 220 21.29 -1.08 17.30
N ILE A 221 21.92 -1.53 16.20
CA ILE A 221 23.34 -1.86 16.17
C ILE A 221 24.17 -0.60 16.43
N ALA A 222 23.88 0.48 15.73
CA ALA A 222 24.55 1.75 15.96
C ALA A 222 24.36 2.30 17.38
N LEU A 223 23.22 2.00 18.01
CA LEU A 223 22.98 2.28 19.41
C LEU A 223 23.81 1.36 20.32
N ALA A 224 23.87 0.06 20.04
CA ALA A 224 24.63 -0.93 20.83
C ALA A 224 26.14 -0.66 20.83
N ASP A 225 26.68 -0.12 19.73
CA ASP A 225 28.09 0.29 19.64
C ASP A 225 28.42 1.43 20.62
N ARG A 226 27.43 2.27 20.95
CA ARG A 226 27.57 3.39 21.90
C ARG A 226 27.14 3.01 23.31
N GLU A 227 26.16 2.10 23.44
CA GLU A 227 25.51 1.69 24.67
C GLU A 227 25.67 0.16 24.87
N HIS A 228 26.80 -0.23 25.42
CA HIS A 228 27.26 -1.64 25.51
C HIS A 228 26.31 -2.64 26.18
N GLY A 229 25.25 -2.17 26.85
CA GLY A 229 24.21 -3.02 27.44
C GLY A 229 23.10 -3.43 26.47
N THR A 230 23.00 -2.76 25.32
CA THR A 230 21.95 -3.00 24.33
C THR A 230 22.12 -4.38 23.67
N ARG A 231 21.07 -5.17 23.62
CA ARG A 231 21.06 -6.51 23.01
C ARG A 231 19.89 -6.64 22.05
N ILE A 232 20.13 -7.19 20.87
CA ILE A 232 19.17 -7.26 19.79
C ILE A 232 18.77 -8.72 19.57
N VAL A 233 17.45 -8.98 19.62
CA VAL A 233 16.82 -10.22 19.20
C VAL A 233 15.96 -9.92 17.99
N TRP A 234 16.17 -10.60 16.87
CA TRP A 234 15.41 -10.40 15.65
C TRP A 234 14.58 -11.63 15.30
N ALA A 235 13.26 -11.49 15.35
CA ALA A 235 12.32 -12.59 15.12
C ALA A 235 11.62 -12.45 13.76
N MET A 236 11.65 -13.53 12.98
CA MET A 236 11.06 -13.61 11.65
C MET A 236 10.23 -14.88 11.49
N ARG A 237 9.14 -14.81 10.71
CA ARG A 237 8.30 -15.99 10.39
C ARG A 237 8.86 -16.85 9.26
N ARG A 238 9.72 -16.26 8.40
CA ARG A 238 10.32 -16.94 7.24
C ARG A 238 11.21 -18.10 7.67
N ASP A 239 11.23 -19.15 6.88
CA ASP A 239 12.05 -20.33 7.15
C ASP A 239 13.49 -20.14 6.68
N ASP A 240 13.70 -19.30 5.69
CA ASP A 240 14.98 -19.03 5.04
C ASP A 240 15.42 -17.56 5.23
N LEU A 241 16.64 -17.39 5.73
CA LEU A 241 17.28 -16.08 5.87
C LEU A 241 17.77 -15.51 4.54
N GLU A 242 18.19 -16.36 3.59
CA GLU A 242 18.73 -15.88 2.32
C GLU A 242 17.66 -15.09 1.53
N SER A 243 16.40 -15.53 1.56
CA SER A 243 15.28 -14.82 0.93
C SER A 243 14.98 -13.45 1.57
N VAL A 244 15.53 -13.17 2.76
CA VAL A 244 15.30 -11.91 3.49
C VAL A 244 16.24 -10.81 3.01
N TRP A 245 17.44 -11.15 2.54
CA TRP A 245 18.49 -10.17 2.21
C TRP A 245 18.18 -9.33 0.95
N GLY A 246 17.16 -9.68 0.17
CA GLY A 246 16.76 -8.97 -1.06
C GLY A 246 17.74 -9.21 -2.22
N GLY A 247 17.64 -8.36 -3.26
CA GLY A 247 18.44 -8.48 -4.47
C GLY A 247 19.94 -8.18 -4.33
N GLY A 248 20.39 -7.73 -3.15
CA GLY A 248 21.79 -7.38 -2.90
C GLY A 248 22.34 -6.38 -3.94
N ALA A 249 23.49 -6.70 -4.53
CA ALA A 249 24.13 -5.89 -5.58
C ALA A 249 23.35 -5.85 -6.91
N SER A 250 22.34 -6.73 -7.08
CA SER A 250 21.47 -6.77 -8.25
C SER A 250 20.16 -6.00 -8.05
N ASP A 251 19.98 -5.36 -6.88
CA ASP A 251 18.83 -4.51 -6.62
C ASP A 251 19.00 -3.16 -7.33
N ALA A 252 18.06 -2.80 -8.20
CA ALA A 252 18.14 -1.53 -8.94
C ALA A 252 17.94 -0.28 -8.04
N LEU A 253 17.44 -0.45 -6.82
CA LEU A 253 17.55 0.54 -5.77
C LEU A 253 18.76 0.19 -4.89
N GLU A 254 19.93 0.70 -5.26
CA GLU A 254 21.22 0.40 -4.61
C GLU A 254 21.15 0.53 -3.08
N ALA A 255 20.56 1.60 -2.58
CA ALA A 255 20.38 1.84 -1.14
C ALA A 255 19.56 0.75 -0.44
N ARG A 256 18.60 0.12 -1.13
CA ARG A 256 17.81 -0.99 -0.61
C ARG A 256 18.62 -2.28 -0.57
N GLY A 257 19.39 -2.56 -1.61
CA GLY A 257 20.30 -3.71 -1.66
C GLY A 257 21.40 -3.63 -0.60
N GLU A 258 21.97 -2.44 -0.39
CA GLU A 258 22.99 -2.18 0.63
C GLU A 258 22.46 -2.42 2.05
N LEU A 259 21.20 -2.03 2.32
CA LEU A 259 20.56 -2.26 3.61
C LEU A 259 20.55 -3.75 4.00
N GLY A 260 20.14 -4.61 3.06
CA GLY A 260 20.13 -6.06 3.26
C GLY A 260 21.54 -6.64 3.53
N GLN A 261 22.55 -6.18 2.77
CA GLN A 261 23.93 -6.62 2.96
C GLN A 261 24.50 -6.18 4.33
N ARG A 262 24.18 -4.97 4.80
CA ARG A 262 24.62 -4.51 6.14
C ARG A 262 24.00 -5.37 7.24
N ALA A 263 22.72 -5.67 7.16
CA ALA A 263 22.03 -6.52 8.13
C ALA A 263 22.59 -7.95 8.12
N ARG A 264 22.90 -8.51 6.93
CA ARG A 264 23.55 -9.81 6.79
C ARG A 264 24.89 -9.86 7.52
N ARG A 265 25.75 -8.88 7.30
CA ARG A 265 27.06 -8.80 7.99
C ARG A 265 26.89 -8.75 9.52
N ALA A 266 25.90 -8.04 10.02
CA ALA A 266 25.62 -7.94 11.45
C ALA A 266 25.12 -9.26 12.07
N VAL A 267 24.36 -10.05 11.32
CA VAL A 267 23.95 -11.40 11.72
C VAL A 267 25.16 -12.35 11.73
N GLU A 268 25.97 -12.35 10.66
CA GLU A 268 27.15 -13.19 10.52
C GLU A 268 28.22 -12.88 11.59
N SER A 269 28.33 -11.64 12.04
CA SER A 269 29.25 -11.24 13.13
C SER A 269 28.77 -11.61 14.54
N GLY A 270 27.54 -12.11 14.68
CA GLY A 270 26.95 -12.47 15.98
C GLY A 270 26.47 -11.30 16.82
N GLN A 271 26.38 -10.08 16.27
CA GLN A 271 25.84 -8.91 16.96
C GLN A 271 24.34 -9.02 17.26
N ILE A 272 23.64 -9.89 16.53
CA ILE A 272 22.20 -10.07 16.60
C ILE A 272 21.88 -11.53 16.87
N ARG A 273 21.01 -11.80 17.84
CA ARG A 273 20.40 -13.13 18.01
C ARG A 273 19.20 -13.24 17.07
N VAL A 274 19.28 -14.07 16.04
CA VAL A 274 18.19 -14.31 15.11
C VAL A 274 17.33 -15.49 15.54
N LEU A 275 16.01 -15.33 15.46
CA LEU A 275 15.00 -16.36 15.66
C LEU A 275 14.21 -16.54 14.38
N THR A 276 14.48 -17.62 13.62
CA THR A 276 13.82 -17.92 12.34
C THR A 276 13.73 -19.45 12.11
N PRO A 277 12.57 -19.95 11.66
CA PRO A 277 11.25 -19.35 11.72
C PRO A 277 10.75 -19.27 13.16
N PHE A 278 10.29 -18.10 13.59
CA PHE A 278 9.76 -17.93 14.94
C PHE A 278 8.28 -17.44 14.88
N ARG A 279 7.39 -18.21 15.51
CA ARG A 279 5.94 -17.95 15.50
C ARG A 279 5.48 -17.49 16.88
N ILE A 280 5.29 -16.20 17.03
CA ILE A 280 4.83 -15.56 18.26
C ILE A 280 3.35 -15.92 18.51
N ARG A 281 3.03 -16.33 19.75
CA ARG A 281 1.67 -16.71 20.18
C ARG A 281 1.15 -15.86 21.32
N THR A 282 2.02 -15.55 22.31
CA THR A 282 1.61 -14.86 23.55
C THR A 282 2.70 -13.91 24.01
N PHE A 283 2.27 -12.77 24.55
CA PHE A 283 3.09 -11.87 25.33
C PHE A 283 2.60 -11.91 26.78
N GLU A 284 3.51 -12.16 27.69
CA GLU A 284 3.30 -12.12 29.12
C GLU A 284 4.02 -10.89 29.70
N HIS A 285 3.28 -10.00 30.36
CA HIS A 285 3.83 -8.83 31.00
C HIS A 285 4.48 -9.24 32.33
N LEU A 286 5.78 -9.02 32.48
CA LEU A 286 6.51 -9.12 33.71
C LEU A 286 6.68 -7.72 34.30
N GLU A 287 7.02 -7.60 35.59
CA GLU A 287 7.15 -6.31 36.27
C GLU A 287 8.07 -5.33 35.52
N VAL A 288 9.22 -5.80 35.02
CA VAL A 288 10.23 -4.99 34.35
C VAL A 288 10.56 -5.44 32.92
N ALA A 289 9.90 -6.46 32.41
CA ALA A 289 10.20 -7.08 31.12
C ALA A 289 8.95 -7.66 30.45
N VAL A 290 9.13 -8.16 29.24
CA VAL A 290 8.12 -8.89 28.47
C VAL A 290 8.64 -10.29 28.18
N LYS A 291 7.88 -11.31 28.53
CA LYS A 291 8.16 -12.68 28.13
C LYS A 291 7.33 -13.01 26.90
N VAL A 292 8.01 -13.40 25.84
CA VAL A 292 7.41 -13.73 24.55
C VAL A 292 7.44 -15.24 24.37
N HIS A 293 6.26 -15.84 24.32
CA HIS A 293 6.07 -17.25 24.07
C HIS A 293 5.81 -17.50 22.58
N GLY A 294 6.57 -18.43 22.01
CA GLY A 294 6.44 -18.76 20.60
C GLY A 294 6.94 -20.16 20.27
N ALA A 295 7.03 -20.45 19.00
CA ALA A 295 7.64 -21.68 18.51
C ALA A 295 8.75 -21.35 17.51
N LEU A 296 9.94 -21.86 17.76
CA LEU A 296 11.10 -21.84 16.86
C LEU A 296 11.20 -23.21 16.19
N ARG A 297 11.02 -23.27 14.87
CA ARG A 297 11.00 -24.55 14.12
C ARG A 297 10.04 -25.59 14.71
N ASN A 298 8.88 -25.11 15.20
CA ASN A 298 7.82 -25.87 15.89
C ASN A 298 8.12 -26.26 17.34
N GLU A 299 9.32 -26.06 17.87
CA GLU A 299 9.63 -26.30 19.28
C GLU A 299 9.26 -25.07 20.13
N PRO A 300 8.61 -25.24 21.29
CA PRO A 300 8.29 -24.14 22.18
C PRO A 300 9.56 -23.41 22.65
N VAL A 301 9.58 -22.09 22.50
CA VAL A 301 10.70 -21.24 22.94
C VAL A 301 10.15 -19.98 23.58
N ASP A 302 10.70 -19.66 24.75
CA ASP A 302 10.44 -18.42 25.46
C ASP A 302 11.61 -17.45 25.32
N VAL A 303 11.28 -16.18 25.09
CA VAL A 303 12.26 -15.10 24.99
C VAL A 303 11.87 -13.97 25.91
N THR A 304 12.78 -13.57 26.82
CA THR A 304 12.53 -12.44 27.73
C THR A 304 13.30 -11.21 27.24
N VAL A 305 12.58 -10.12 27.00
CA VAL A 305 13.11 -8.83 26.49
C VAL A 305 12.54 -7.68 27.31
N ASP A 306 13.13 -6.50 27.16
CA ASP A 306 12.71 -5.30 27.87
C ASP A 306 11.74 -4.47 27.01
N GLU A 307 11.96 -4.43 25.69
CA GLU A 307 11.14 -3.68 24.71
C GLU A 307 10.87 -4.54 23.47
N VAL A 308 9.75 -4.25 22.79
CA VAL A 308 9.35 -4.93 21.56
C VAL A 308 9.06 -3.91 20.47
N ILE A 309 9.66 -4.09 19.29
CA ILE A 309 9.40 -3.27 18.10
C ILE A 309 8.81 -4.18 17.01
N VAL A 310 7.62 -3.84 16.52
CA VAL A 310 6.87 -4.63 15.56
C VAL A 310 6.92 -3.96 14.19
N CYS A 311 7.67 -4.54 13.26
CA CYS A 311 7.90 -4.09 11.89
C CYS A 311 7.22 -5.03 10.88
N THR A 312 5.98 -5.40 11.13
CA THR A 312 5.23 -6.40 10.33
C THR A 312 4.42 -5.78 9.20
N GLY A 313 4.62 -4.48 8.94
CA GLY A 313 3.90 -3.70 7.95
C GLY A 313 2.56 -3.16 8.46
N PHE A 314 1.74 -2.69 7.54
CA PHE A 314 0.49 -1.99 7.82
C PHE A 314 -0.63 -2.55 6.95
N ARG A 315 -1.88 -2.21 7.28
CA ARG A 315 -3.08 -2.58 6.52
C ARG A 315 -4.02 -1.37 6.36
N PRO A 316 -4.93 -1.38 5.39
CA PRO A 316 -5.88 -0.29 5.22
C PRO A 316 -6.85 -0.21 6.41
N GLU A 317 -7.18 1.00 6.83
CA GLU A 317 -8.31 1.28 7.70
C GLU A 317 -9.57 1.39 6.84
N LEU A 318 -10.52 0.47 7.02
CA LEU A 318 -11.74 0.36 6.19
C LEU A 318 -13.02 0.69 6.97
N GLN A 319 -12.95 0.87 8.30
CA GLN A 319 -14.14 1.10 9.14
C GLN A 319 -14.90 2.36 8.74
N MET A 320 -14.19 3.45 8.42
CA MET A 320 -14.83 4.70 7.98
C MET A 320 -15.58 4.56 6.64
N LEU A 321 -15.31 3.49 5.88
CA LEU A 321 -15.89 3.19 4.57
C LEU A 321 -16.99 2.13 4.65
N SER A 322 -17.50 1.80 5.84
CA SER A 322 -18.50 0.74 6.05
C SER A 322 -19.77 0.94 5.21
N GLU A 323 -20.15 2.18 4.92
CA GLU A 323 -21.31 2.55 4.10
C GLU A 323 -20.96 2.82 2.62
N VAL A 324 -19.71 2.59 2.20
CA VAL A 324 -19.27 2.67 0.80
C VAL A 324 -19.32 1.28 0.17
N ARG A 325 -19.78 1.16 -1.07
CA ARG A 325 -19.77 -0.09 -1.83
C ARG A 325 -18.39 -0.36 -2.40
N LEU A 326 -17.53 -0.97 -1.58
CA LEU A 326 -16.19 -1.36 -1.98
C LEU A 326 -16.21 -2.70 -2.74
N GLY A 327 -15.46 -2.77 -3.85
CA GLY A 327 -15.08 -4.02 -4.50
C GLY A 327 -13.62 -4.30 -4.12
N LEU A 328 -13.42 -5.15 -3.13
CA LEU A 328 -12.08 -5.51 -2.65
C LEU A 328 -11.79 -6.97 -2.90
N ASP A 329 -10.54 -7.27 -3.20
CA ASP A 329 -10.01 -8.62 -3.15
C ASP A 329 -10.03 -9.12 -1.70
N ALA A 330 -10.39 -10.38 -1.51
CA ALA A 330 -10.69 -10.93 -0.19
C ALA A 330 -9.47 -11.09 0.72
N TRP A 331 -8.26 -11.25 0.17
CA TRP A 331 -7.03 -11.43 0.94
C TRP A 331 -6.04 -10.28 0.83
N LEU A 332 -6.00 -9.58 -0.29
CA LEU A 332 -5.15 -8.40 -0.43
C LEU A 332 -5.79 -7.11 0.11
N GLU A 333 -7.12 -7.08 0.28
CA GLU A 333 -7.87 -5.89 0.75
C GLU A 333 -7.62 -4.65 -0.14
N CYS A 334 -7.35 -4.87 -1.43
CA CYS A 334 -7.16 -3.85 -2.46
C CYS A 334 -8.30 -3.90 -3.50
N PRO A 335 -8.47 -2.90 -4.39
CA PRO A 335 -9.44 -2.96 -5.46
C PRO A 335 -9.32 -4.26 -6.27
N THR A 336 -10.45 -4.93 -6.54
CA THR A 336 -10.48 -6.25 -7.19
C THR A 336 -9.75 -6.27 -8.52
N ALA A 337 -9.87 -5.21 -9.34
CA ALA A 337 -9.20 -5.13 -10.63
C ALA A 337 -7.68 -4.86 -10.51
N LEU A 338 -7.23 -4.31 -9.38
CA LEU A 338 -5.82 -4.07 -9.10
C LEU A 338 -5.11 -5.32 -8.56
N ALA A 339 -5.82 -6.18 -7.82
CA ALA A 339 -5.25 -7.34 -7.15
C ALA A 339 -4.32 -8.20 -8.03
N PRO A 340 -4.72 -8.62 -9.27
CA PRO A 340 -3.88 -9.45 -10.12
C PRO A 340 -2.57 -8.75 -10.58
N LEU A 341 -2.49 -7.43 -10.46
CA LEU A 341 -1.33 -6.65 -10.90
C LEU A 341 -0.29 -6.46 -9.79
N ILE A 342 -0.69 -6.66 -8.54
CA ILE A 342 0.12 -6.36 -7.35
C ILE A 342 0.26 -7.54 -6.39
N ASP A 343 -0.32 -8.70 -6.70
CA ASP A 343 -0.24 -9.88 -5.84
C ASP A 343 1.23 -10.26 -5.57
N PRO A 344 1.70 -10.21 -4.33
CA PRO A 344 3.08 -10.53 -3.99
C PRO A 344 3.44 -12.01 -4.18
N ASN A 345 2.45 -12.87 -4.39
CA ASN A 345 2.68 -14.28 -4.72
C ASN A 345 3.00 -14.49 -6.22
N GLU A 346 2.59 -13.52 -7.07
CA GLU A 346 2.77 -13.57 -8.53
C GLU A 346 3.78 -12.52 -9.04
N HIS A 347 3.92 -11.40 -8.31
CA HIS A 347 4.69 -10.24 -8.76
C HIS A 347 5.69 -9.77 -7.71
N SER A 348 6.88 -9.38 -8.17
CA SER A 348 7.84 -8.61 -7.38
C SER A 348 7.62 -7.10 -7.52
N CYS A 349 8.23 -6.30 -6.65
CA CYS A 349 8.10 -4.83 -6.68
C CYS A 349 8.45 -4.18 -8.02
N GLY A 350 9.34 -4.80 -8.81
CA GLY A 350 9.80 -4.26 -10.10
C GLY A 350 8.92 -4.63 -11.29
N THR A 351 7.92 -5.49 -11.12
CA THR A 351 7.07 -5.98 -12.22
C THR A 351 5.66 -5.42 -12.21
N VAL A 352 5.34 -4.56 -11.23
CA VAL A 352 4.00 -3.93 -11.15
C VAL A 352 3.81 -2.98 -12.33
N ARG A 353 2.79 -3.26 -13.13
CA ARG A 353 2.44 -2.43 -14.29
C ARG A 353 1.77 -1.13 -13.83
N PRO A 354 1.94 -0.02 -14.59
CA PRO A 354 1.17 1.20 -14.36
C PRO A 354 -0.33 0.91 -14.35
N HIS A 355 -1.05 1.55 -13.44
CA HIS A 355 -2.50 1.40 -13.29
C HIS A 355 -3.11 2.73 -12.81
N GLY A 356 -4.38 2.93 -13.10
CA GLY A 356 -5.06 4.19 -12.86
C GLY A 356 -6.52 4.01 -12.46
N ALA A 357 -7.36 4.98 -12.83
CA ALA A 357 -8.76 5.04 -12.42
C ALA A 357 -9.55 3.78 -12.73
N ARG A 358 -9.22 3.07 -13.80
CA ARG A 358 -9.92 1.84 -14.20
C ARG A 358 -9.70 0.71 -13.19
N GLU A 359 -8.46 0.46 -12.80
CA GLU A 359 -8.08 -0.61 -11.87
C GLU A 359 -8.44 -0.26 -10.43
N LEU A 360 -8.58 1.05 -10.12
CA LEU A 360 -8.94 1.58 -8.81
C LEU A 360 -10.45 1.75 -8.61
N ALA A 361 -11.26 1.47 -9.63
CA ALA A 361 -12.71 1.65 -9.57
C ALA A 361 -13.36 0.69 -8.58
N HIS A 362 -14.33 1.21 -7.85
CA HIS A 362 -15.21 0.45 -6.96
C HIS A 362 -16.66 0.43 -7.50
N PRO A 363 -17.53 -0.48 -7.02
CA PRO A 363 -18.98 -0.43 -7.29
C PRO A 363 -19.62 0.90 -6.85
N GLU A 364 -19.04 1.61 -5.87
CA GLU A 364 -19.45 2.97 -5.53
C GLU A 364 -18.92 3.96 -6.56
N LYS A 365 -19.82 4.59 -7.31
CA LYS A 365 -19.45 5.56 -8.32
C LYS A 365 -18.81 6.80 -7.70
N ASP A 366 -17.82 7.38 -8.39
CA ASP A 366 -17.11 8.61 -7.99
C ASP A 366 -16.40 8.48 -6.62
N PHE A 367 -16.05 7.25 -6.23
CA PHE A 367 -15.25 6.93 -5.05
C PHE A 367 -14.00 6.15 -5.46
N TYR A 368 -12.84 6.59 -4.97
CA TYR A 368 -11.54 5.98 -5.25
C TYR A 368 -10.68 5.90 -3.99
N VAL A 369 -9.94 4.82 -3.85
CA VAL A 369 -8.84 4.68 -2.89
C VAL A 369 -7.53 4.77 -3.67
N ILE A 370 -6.63 5.67 -3.28
CA ILE A 370 -5.33 5.88 -3.94
C ILE A 370 -4.17 5.83 -2.95
N GLY A 371 -2.96 5.79 -3.49
CA GLY A 371 -1.75 5.73 -2.67
C GLY A 371 -1.55 4.35 -2.03
N MET A 372 -0.76 4.30 -0.96
CA MET A 372 -0.44 3.06 -0.24
C MET A 372 -1.69 2.27 0.17
N LYS A 373 -2.78 2.95 0.53
CA LYS A 373 -4.03 2.30 0.93
C LYS A 373 -4.66 1.48 -0.18
N SER A 374 -4.53 1.91 -1.45
CA SER A 374 -5.05 1.17 -2.60
C SER A 374 -4.37 -0.18 -2.81
N TYR A 375 -3.15 -0.36 -2.30
CA TYR A 375 -2.43 -1.63 -2.36
C TYR A 375 -2.87 -2.62 -1.28
N GLY A 376 -3.74 -2.19 -0.37
CA GLY A 376 -4.23 -3.07 0.68
C GLY A 376 -3.09 -3.63 1.52
N ARG A 377 -2.90 -4.94 1.46
CA ARG A 377 -1.85 -5.69 2.18
C ARG A 377 -0.63 -6.00 1.33
N ALA A 378 -0.61 -5.63 0.04
CA ALA A 378 0.55 -5.82 -0.82
C ALA A 378 1.67 -4.81 -0.46
N PRO A 379 2.93 -5.26 -0.28
CA PRO A 379 4.00 -4.41 0.24
C PRO A 379 4.73 -3.59 -0.83
N THR A 380 4.30 -3.62 -2.09
CA THR A 380 5.10 -3.24 -3.27
C THR A 380 4.83 -1.82 -3.79
N PHE A 381 4.31 -0.94 -2.96
CA PHE A 381 3.94 0.43 -3.36
C PHE A 381 5.16 1.35 -3.50
N LEU A 382 5.18 2.15 -4.59
CA LEU A 382 6.09 3.26 -4.81
C LEU A 382 5.31 4.58 -4.87
N LEU A 383 5.90 5.67 -4.34
CA LEU A 383 5.24 6.97 -4.28
C LEU A 383 4.90 7.51 -5.69
N ALA A 384 5.79 7.31 -6.67
CA ALA A 384 5.53 7.66 -8.06
C ALA A 384 4.28 6.98 -8.63
N THR A 385 4.03 5.72 -8.26
CA THR A 385 2.78 5.02 -8.63
C THR A 385 1.55 5.70 -8.04
N GLY A 386 1.64 6.16 -6.79
CA GLY A 386 0.57 6.92 -6.15
C GLY A 386 0.27 8.25 -6.85
N TYR A 387 1.27 8.90 -7.40
CA TYR A 387 1.11 10.11 -8.20
C TYR A 387 0.39 9.84 -9.51
N GLU A 388 0.76 8.76 -10.20
CA GLU A 388 0.05 8.32 -11.41
C GLU A 388 -1.41 7.96 -11.13
N GLN A 389 -1.69 7.30 -10.00
CA GLN A 389 -3.06 7.04 -9.55
C GLN A 389 -3.82 8.35 -9.34
N ALA A 390 -3.23 9.33 -8.65
CA ALA A 390 -3.84 10.63 -8.40
C ALA A 390 -4.15 11.37 -9.72
N ARG A 391 -3.21 11.40 -10.65
CA ARG A 391 -3.37 11.99 -11.99
C ARG A 391 -4.52 11.36 -12.75
N SER A 392 -4.51 10.04 -12.86
CA SER A 392 -5.50 9.27 -13.63
C SER A 392 -6.91 9.39 -13.01
N VAL A 393 -7.04 9.27 -11.70
CA VAL A 393 -8.34 9.39 -11.00
C VAL A 393 -8.90 10.80 -11.13
N VAL A 394 -8.08 11.84 -10.99
CA VAL A 394 -8.54 13.22 -11.13
C VAL A 394 -8.97 13.52 -12.57
N ALA A 395 -8.22 13.03 -13.58
CA ALA A 395 -8.63 13.16 -14.99
C ALA A 395 -10.00 12.49 -15.23
N MET A 396 -10.21 11.28 -14.71
CA MET A 396 -11.50 10.57 -14.80
C MET A 396 -12.65 11.37 -14.15
N LEU A 397 -12.47 11.86 -12.92
CA LEU A 397 -13.46 12.66 -12.20
C LEU A 397 -13.72 14.03 -12.86
N SER A 398 -12.80 14.50 -13.69
CA SER A 398 -12.92 15.73 -14.47
C SER A 398 -13.54 15.50 -15.86
N GLY A 399 -13.83 14.24 -16.22
CA GLY A 399 -14.43 13.87 -17.51
C GLY A 399 -13.42 13.71 -18.64
N ASP A 400 -12.11 13.81 -18.38
CA ASP A 400 -11.05 13.58 -19.35
C ASP A 400 -10.61 12.13 -19.35
N VAL A 401 -11.46 11.26 -19.93
CA VAL A 401 -11.25 9.82 -19.98
C VAL A 401 -9.95 9.47 -20.73
N ALA A 402 -9.64 10.19 -21.82
CA ALA A 402 -8.45 9.94 -22.61
C ALA A 402 -7.16 10.21 -21.80
N ALA A 403 -7.13 11.26 -20.99
CA ALA A 403 -6.02 11.51 -20.09
C ALA A 403 -5.97 10.48 -18.94
N ALA A 404 -7.12 10.05 -18.42
CA ALA A 404 -7.18 9.06 -17.36
C ALA A 404 -6.59 7.70 -17.77
N GLU A 405 -6.83 7.27 -19.01
CA GLU A 405 -6.34 5.99 -19.56
C GLU A 405 -4.89 6.04 -20.03
N ARG A 406 -4.34 7.23 -20.28
CA ARG A 406 -2.95 7.40 -20.69
C ARG A 406 -2.02 7.15 -19.51
N VAL A 407 -0.99 6.36 -19.70
CA VAL A 407 0.06 6.13 -18.71
C VAL A 407 1.14 7.20 -18.88
N GLU A 408 1.43 7.92 -17.78
CA GLU A 408 2.49 8.94 -17.74
C GLU A 408 3.56 8.61 -16.67
N LEU A 409 3.49 7.40 -16.09
CA LEU A 409 4.39 6.94 -15.05
C LEU A 409 5.78 6.64 -15.61
N GLU A 410 6.78 7.33 -15.11
CA GLU A 410 8.20 7.02 -15.27
C GLU A 410 8.69 6.38 -13.97
N LEU A 411 8.92 5.07 -13.99
CA LEU A 411 9.51 4.35 -12.88
C LEU A 411 11.02 4.22 -13.09
N PRO A 412 11.82 4.25 -12.00
CA PRO A 412 13.18 3.74 -12.08
C PRO A 412 13.09 2.27 -12.52
N GLU A 413 14.04 1.81 -13.32
CA GLU A 413 14.19 0.38 -13.59
C GLU A 413 14.45 -0.31 -12.25
N THR A 414 13.38 -0.78 -11.60
CA THR A 414 13.49 -1.42 -10.28
C THR A 414 13.83 -2.88 -10.50
N GLY A 415 15.02 -3.28 -10.09
CA GLY A 415 15.42 -4.67 -10.02
C GLY A 415 14.63 -5.45 -8.98
N VAL A 416 14.79 -6.74 -9.03
CA VAL A 416 14.06 -7.79 -8.33
C VAL A 416 14.08 -7.60 -6.81
N CYS A 417 12.93 -7.28 -6.23
CA CYS A 417 12.62 -7.64 -4.84
C CYS A 417 12.13 -9.09 -4.84
N SER A 418 12.94 -10.02 -4.39
CA SER A 418 12.42 -11.35 -4.08
C SER A 418 11.64 -11.31 -2.78
N THR A 419 10.34 -11.08 -2.88
CA THR A 419 9.40 -11.44 -1.81
C THR A 419 8.81 -12.81 -2.11
N ASP A 420 9.66 -13.79 -2.44
CA ASP A 420 9.22 -15.15 -2.66
C ASP A 420 8.65 -15.70 -1.34
N LEU A 421 7.33 -15.71 -1.26
CA LEU A 421 6.58 -16.43 -0.24
C LEU A 421 6.44 -17.92 -0.59
N VAL A 422 6.92 -18.34 -1.78
CA VAL A 422 6.83 -19.70 -2.27
C VAL A 422 8.21 -20.33 -2.29
N THR A 423 8.39 -21.37 -1.50
CA THR A 423 9.51 -22.31 -1.59
C THR A 423 9.38 -23.11 -2.89
N GLY A 424 10.17 -22.79 -3.89
CA GLY A 424 10.21 -23.57 -5.12
C GLY A 424 10.93 -22.84 -6.24
N SER A 425 12.22 -23.09 -6.31
CA SER A 425 13.13 -22.97 -7.45
C SER A 425 12.53 -22.42 -8.74
N SER A 426 12.95 -21.23 -9.14
CA SER A 426 13.57 -21.05 -10.45
C SER A 426 14.06 -19.61 -10.62
N SER A 427 15.33 -19.51 -10.87
CA SER A 427 16.06 -18.36 -11.36
C SER A 427 15.33 -17.75 -12.57
N CYS A 428 14.78 -16.54 -12.41
CA CYS A 428 14.34 -15.73 -13.54
C CYS A 428 15.28 -14.53 -13.70
N CYS A 429 16.48 -14.80 -14.21
CA CYS A 429 17.30 -13.81 -14.88
C CYS A 429 17.27 -14.12 -16.37
N ALA A 430 16.30 -13.55 -17.08
CA ALA A 430 16.37 -13.42 -18.52
C ALA A 430 16.32 -11.92 -18.84
N THR A 431 17.42 -11.39 -19.35
CA THR A 431 17.53 -10.08 -19.99
C THR A 431 16.39 -9.92 -20.99
N ALA A 432 15.46 -9.01 -20.69
CA ALA A 432 14.38 -8.67 -21.62
C ALA A 432 14.99 -7.92 -22.82
N ALA A 433 14.97 -8.57 -23.98
CA ALA A 433 15.18 -7.92 -25.26
C ALA A 433 14.01 -6.94 -25.51
N ALA A 434 14.33 -5.80 -26.12
CA ALA A 434 13.39 -4.75 -26.48
C ALA A 434 12.10 -5.27 -27.15
N PRO A 435 10.92 -4.68 -26.86
CA PRO A 435 9.67 -5.14 -27.42
C PRO A 435 9.63 -4.91 -28.93
N ARG A 436 9.53 -6.00 -29.70
CA ARG A 436 9.13 -5.94 -31.10
C ARG A 436 7.61 -5.80 -31.17
N PRO A 437 7.07 -5.01 -32.09
CA PRO A 437 5.64 -4.90 -32.27
C PRO A 437 5.05 -6.25 -32.72
N ILE A 438 4.09 -6.75 -31.94
CA ILE A 438 3.35 -7.97 -32.26
C ILE A 438 2.33 -7.61 -33.33
N GLN A 439 2.61 -8.04 -34.58
CA GLN A 439 1.58 -8.14 -35.60
C GLN A 439 0.67 -9.33 -35.27
N LEU A 440 -0.59 -9.05 -35.05
CA LEU A 440 -1.64 -10.05 -34.93
C LEU A 440 -1.84 -10.70 -36.28
N ALA A 441 -1.19 -11.82 -36.52
CA ALA A 441 -1.56 -12.73 -37.59
C ALA A 441 -2.70 -13.61 -37.10
N VAL A 442 -3.89 -13.43 -37.63
CA VAL A 442 -5.00 -14.36 -37.46
C VAL A 442 -4.66 -15.60 -38.28
N SER A 443 -4.13 -16.62 -37.61
CA SER A 443 -3.96 -17.95 -38.18
C SER A 443 -5.06 -18.83 -37.65
N ALA A 444 -5.93 -19.31 -38.49
CA ALA A 444 -6.89 -20.36 -38.18
C ALA A 444 -6.14 -21.64 -37.80
N ALA A 445 -6.23 -22.06 -36.55
CA ALA A 445 -5.70 -23.36 -36.14
C ALA A 445 -6.69 -24.49 -36.49
N PRO A 446 -6.21 -25.67 -36.88
CA PRO A 446 -7.06 -26.83 -37.14
C PRO A 446 -7.64 -27.36 -35.80
N ALA A 447 -8.89 -27.79 -35.85
CA ALA A 447 -9.59 -28.36 -34.72
C ALA A 447 -8.87 -29.60 -34.18
N ALA A 448 -8.39 -29.52 -32.94
CA ALA A 448 -7.94 -30.67 -32.18
C ALA A 448 -9.17 -31.31 -31.47
N ALA A 449 -9.40 -32.59 -31.74
CA ALA A 449 -10.41 -33.38 -31.07
C ALA A 449 -9.96 -33.63 -29.62
N GLY A 450 -10.66 -33.01 -28.67
CA GLY A 450 -10.49 -33.25 -27.24
C GLY A 450 -11.73 -32.78 -26.48
N CYS A 451 -12.22 -33.55 -25.52
CA CYS A 451 -13.29 -33.18 -24.62
C CYS A 451 -12.98 -31.83 -23.96
N CYS A 452 -13.88 -30.86 -24.02
CA CYS A 452 -13.79 -29.50 -23.50
C CYS A 452 -13.18 -28.46 -24.48
N GLY A 453 -14.01 -27.93 -25.39
CA GLY A 453 -13.61 -26.72 -26.12
C GLY A 453 -14.23 -26.46 -27.49
N GLY A 454 -15.13 -27.27 -27.98
CA GLY A 454 -15.88 -27.00 -29.22
C GLY A 454 -17.33 -26.57 -28.97
N PRO A 455 -17.93 -25.72 -29.82
CA PRO A 455 -19.34 -25.40 -29.71
C PRO A 455 -20.20 -26.68 -29.93
N ALA A 456 -21.24 -26.83 -29.11
CA ALA A 456 -22.22 -27.90 -29.29
C ALA A 456 -22.86 -27.82 -30.68
N PRO A 457 -23.15 -28.98 -31.34
CA PRO A 457 -23.89 -28.99 -32.58
C PRO A 457 -25.22 -28.29 -32.46
N ALA A 458 -25.64 -27.56 -33.49
CA ALA A 458 -26.93 -26.87 -33.48
C ALA A 458 -28.10 -27.83 -33.27
N GLY A 459 -28.90 -27.56 -32.22
CA GLY A 459 -30.11 -28.34 -31.91
C GLY A 459 -29.92 -29.48 -30.91
N VAL A 460 -28.71 -29.61 -30.31
CA VAL A 460 -28.41 -30.60 -29.25
C VAL A 460 -27.97 -29.90 -27.99
N ASP A 461 -28.60 -30.21 -26.86
CA ASP A 461 -28.18 -29.68 -25.57
C ASP A 461 -26.99 -30.51 -25.04
N ALA A 462 -25.80 -30.16 -25.49
CA ALA A 462 -24.55 -30.83 -25.18
C ALA A 462 -23.37 -29.84 -25.08
N CYS A 463 -22.45 -30.10 -24.19
CA CYS A 463 -21.30 -29.20 -23.96
C CYS A 463 -20.16 -29.35 -24.98
N CYS A 464 -20.10 -30.50 -25.66
CA CYS A 464 -19.11 -30.76 -26.73
C CYS A 464 -19.63 -31.83 -27.70
N SER A 465 -18.96 -32.04 -28.82
CA SER A 465 -19.32 -33.01 -29.83
C SER A 465 -19.38 -34.46 -29.31
N ASP A 466 -18.50 -34.81 -28.39
CA ASP A 466 -18.45 -36.16 -27.79
C ASP A 466 -19.61 -36.39 -26.82
N ASP A 467 -20.04 -35.39 -26.06
CA ASP A 467 -21.23 -35.40 -25.21
C ASP A 467 -22.50 -35.53 -26.05
N ALA A 468 -22.56 -34.79 -27.18
CA ALA A 468 -23.65 -34.88 -28.11
C ALA A 468 -23.75 -36.29 -28.77
N ALA A 469 -22.63 -36.87 -29.16
CA ALA A 469 -22.58 -38.23 -29.73
C ALA A 469 -22.98 -39.27 -28.69
N ALA A 470 -22.49 -39.20 -27.47
CA ALA A 470 -22.85 -40.10 -26.38
C ALA A 470 -24.36 -40.03 -26.05
N LYS A 471 -24.94 -38.83 -25.98
CA LYS A 471 -26.38 -38.63 -25.76
C LYS A 471 -27.22 -39.12 -26.91
N SER A 472 -26.77 -38.98 -28.15
CA SER A 472 -27.49 -39.53 -29.31
C SER A 472 -27.53 -41.07 -29.35
N GLU A 473 -26.57 -41.73 -28.71
CA GLU A 473 -26.46 -43.18 -28.55
C GLU A 473 -27.14 -43.69 -27.26
N GLY A 474 -27.79 -42.81 -26.49
CA GLY A 474 -28.44 -43.15 -25.23
C GLY A 474 -27.49 -43.47 -24.06
N LYS A 475 -26.22 -43.01 -24.16
CA LYS A 475 -25.19 -43.13 -23.12
C LYS A 475 -25.16 -41.88 -22.27
N ALA A 476 -24.61 -41.98 -21.04
CA ALA A 476 -24.34 -40.81 -20.23
C ALA A 476 -23.25 -39.96 -20.90
N GLY A 477 -23.47 -38.66 -21.03
CA GLY A 477 -22.46 -37.72 -21.52
C GLY A 477 -21.33 -37.52 -20.53
N CYS A 478 -20.34 -36.68 -20.90
CA CYS A 478 -19.11 -36.44 -20.12
C CYS A 478 -19.34 -35.70 -18.78
N GLY A 479 -20.55 -35.31 -18.43
CA GLY A 479 -20.86 -34.76 -17.10
C GLY A 479 -20.27 -33.41 -16.78
N CYS A 480 -20.05 -32.52 -17.78
CA CYS A 480 -19.63 -31.14 -17.56
C CYS A 480 -20.79 -30.26 -17.12
#